data_c13a07d8a7e869ae1ee667852a002a0e
#
_entry.id   c13a07d8a7e869ae1ee667852a002a0e
#
_cell.length_a   1.000
_cell.length_b   1.000
_cell.length_c   1.000
_cell.angle_alpha   90.00
_cell.angle_beta   90.00
_cell.angle_gamma   90.00
#
_symmetry.space_group_name_H-M   'P 1'
#
loop_
_entity.id
_entity.type
_entity.pdbx_description
1 polymer ?
#
loop_
_entity_poly.entity_id
_entity_poly.type
_entity_poly.pdbx_seq_one_letter_code
_entity_poly.pdbx_strand_id
1 'polypeptide(L)' 'MRHVRGQIWEIRLRGKAGIAHALYVTAKEQRVVIVRAFIKKTDKTPAGEIVLALQRAKEVKP' A
#
# COMPACT_ATOMS: atom_id res chain seq x y z
N MET A 1 -4.87 -9.83 0.14
CA MET A 1 -4.67 -8.56 0.87
C MET A 1 -4.03 -8.83 2.21
N ARG A 2 -3.18 -7.95 2.64
CA ARG A 2 -2.43 -8.13 3.88
C ARG A 2 -2.35 -6.81 4.64
N HIS A 3 -2.59 -6.88 5.95
CA HIS A 3 -2.42 -5.73 6.83
C HIS A 3 -0.92 -5.47 7.03
N VAL A 4 -0.49 -4.23 6.83
CA VAL A 4 0.92 -3.87 6.91
C VAL A 4 1.23 -3.14 8.22
N ARG A 5 0.63 -1.97 8.42
CA ARG A 5 0.87 -1.19 9.63
C ARG A 5 -0.24 -0.14 9.76
N GLY A 6 -0.76 0.03 10.97
CA GLY A 6 -1.80 1.03 11.22
C GLY A 6 -2.99 0.84 10.30
N GLN A 7 -3.26 1.83 9.46
CA GLN A 7 -4.37 1.78 8.52
C GLN A 7 -3.98 1.21 7.16
N ILE A 8 -2.71 0.86 6.98
CA ILE A 8 -2.18 0.49 5.68
C ILE A 8 -2.40 -0.99 5.40
N TRP A 9 -2.95 -1.27 4.23
CA TRP A 9 -3.11 -2.62 3.70
C TRP A 9 -2.35 -2.75 2.40
N GLU A 10 -2.05 -3.96 2.01
CA GLU A 10 -1.28 -4.23 0.81
C GLU A 10 -1.99 -5.23 -0.09
N ILE A 11 -1.99 -4.93 -1.39
CA ILE A 11 -2.39 -5.86 -2.44
C ILE A 11 -1.14 -6.19 -3.23
N ARG A 12 -0.89 -7.49 -3.46
CA ARG A 12 0.26 -7.93 -4.26
C ARG A 12 -0.23 -8.70 -5.46
N LEU A 13 0.33 -8.35 -6.63
CA LEU A 13 0.04 -9.01 -7.88
C LEU A 13 1.34 -9.45 -8.52
N ARG A 14 1.43 -10.73 -8.88
CA ARG A 14 2.62 -11.26 -9.53
C ARG A 14 2.49 -11.12 -11.04
N GLY A 15 3.59 -10.71 -11.66
CA GLY A 15 3.65 -10.56 -13.12
C GLY A 15 5.04 -10.86 -13.64
N LYS A 16 5.21 -10.78 -14.95
CA LYS A 16 6.50 -11.08 -15.59
C LYS A 16 7.60 -10.12 -15.17
N ALA A 17 7.26 -8.87 -14.88
CA ALA A 17 8.24 -7.86 -14.52
C ALA A 17 8.60 -7.88 -13.03
N GLY A 18 7.93 -8.72 -12.24
CA GLY A 18 8.15 -8.77 -10.81
C GLY A 18 6.84 -8.78 -10.07
N ILE A 19 6.86 -8.31 -8.81
CA ILE A 19 5.69 -8.27 -7.96
C ILE A 19 5.25 -6.82 -7.80
N ALA A 20 4.02 -6.54 -8.21
CA ALA A 20 3.43 -5.23 -8.03
C ALA A 20 2.83 -5.14 -6.63
N HIS A 21 3.20 -4.10 -5.89
CA HIS A 21 2.69 -3.85 -4.54
C HIS A 21 1.89 -2.56 -4.57
N ALA A 22 0.67 -2.60 -4.05
CA ALA A 22 -0.13 -1.40 -3.88
C ALA A 22 -0.50 -1.28 -2.41
N LEU A 23 -0.07 -0.20 -1.78
CA LEU A 23 -0.40 0.11 -0.40
C LEU A 23 -1.61 1.03 -0.40
N TYR A 24 -2.64 0.67 0.37
CA TYR A 24 -3.87 1.42 0.34
C TYR A 24 -4.47 1.57 1.74
N VAL A 25 -5.37 2.54 1.87
CA VAL A 25 -6.18 2.74 3.06
C VAL A 25 -7.64 2.79 2.65
N THR A 26 -8.52 2.45 3.59
CA THR A 26 -9.96 2.60 3.36
C THR A 26 -10.41 3.89 4.01
N ALA A 27 -11.21 4.65 3.27
CA ALA A 27 -11.81 5.88 3.77
C ALA A 27 -13.30 5.66 4.01
N LYS A 28 -14.01 6.69 4.45
CA LYS A 28 -15.45 6.61 4.66
C LYS A 28 -16.15 6.16 3.37
N GLU A 29 -17.28 5.50 3.53
CA GLU A 29 -18.10 5.00 2.42
C GLU A 29 -17.38 3.89 1.64
N GLN A 30 -16.50 3.18 2.32
CA GLN A 30 -15.79 2.04 1.76
C GLN A 30 -14.91 2.39 0.55
N ARG A 31 -14.47 3.65 0.47
CA ARG A 31 -13.54 4.04 -0.58
C ARG A 31 -12.15 3.50 -0.29
N VAL A 32 -11.50 3.01 -1.33
CA VAL A 32 -10.12 2.55 -1.26
C VAL A 32 -9.25 3.63 -1.91
N VAL A 33 -8.25 4.10 -1.16
CA VAL A 33 -7.31 5.11 -1.66
C VAL A 33 -5.93 4.50 -1.70
N ILE A 34 -5.36 4.39 -2.90
CA ILE A 34 -4.01 3.87 -3.07
C ILE A 34 -3.03 4.98 -2.75
N VAL A 35 -2.24 4.78 -1.69
CA VAL A 35 -1.29 5.81 -1.24
C VAL A 35 0.11 5.57 -1.78
N ARG A 36 0.41 4.35 -2.24
CA ARG A 36 1.72 4.05 -2.84
C ARG A 36 1.60 2.78 -3.67
N ALA A 37 2.23 2.78 -4.85
CA ALA A 37 2.30 1.59 -5.69
C ALA A 37 3.70 1.49 -6.28
N PHE A 38 4.24 0.29 -6.33
CA PHE A 38 5.59 0.06 -6.86
C PHE A 38 5.75 -1.39 -7.29
N ILE A 39 6.78 -1.67 -8.09
CA ILE A 39 7.09 -3.01 -8.55
C ILE A 39 8.42 -3.43 -7.95
N LYS A 40 8.46 -4.61 -7.35
CA LYS A 40 9.65 -5.17 -6.72
C LYS A 40 9.89 -6.59 -7.20
N LYS A 41 11.14 -7.03 -7.14
CA LYS A 41 11.47 -8.41 -7.46
C LYS A 41 11.27 -9.34 -6.26
N THR A 42 11.08 -8.79 -5.07
CA THR A 42 10.86 -9.57 -3.85
C THR A 42 9.49 -9.23 -3.27
N ASP A 43 8.97 -10.11 -2.41
CA ASP A 43 7.68 -9.84 -1.78
C ASP A 43 7.79 -9.06 -0.46
N LYS A 44 8.97 -8.59 -0.11
CA LYS A 44 9.10 -7.76 1.09
C LYS A 44 8.82 -6.31 0.77
N THR A 45 8.02 -5.66 1.60
CA THR A 45 7.74 -4.25 1.48
C THR A 45 8.81 -3.47 2.23
N PRO A 46 9.59 -2.60 1.57
CA PRO A 46 10.61 -1.82 2.25
C PRO A 46 10.00 -0.90 3.31
N ALA A 47 10.71 -0.74 4.42
CA ALA A 47 10.24 0.12 5.50
C ALA A 47 10.02 1.55 5.05
N GLY A 48 10.88 2.06 4.16
CA GLY A 48 10.72 3.42 3.64
C GLY A 48 9.42 3.62 2.90
N GLU A 49 8.95 2.60 2.18
CA GLU A 49 7.68 2.68 1.47
C GLU A 49 6.53 2.72 2.45
N ILE A 50 6.63 1.97 3.55
CA ILE A 50 5.59 1.96 4.58
C ILE A 50 5.50 3.33 5.25
N VAL A 51 6.65 3.94 5.56
CA VAL A 51 6.67 5.27 6.17
C VAL A 51 6.04 6.30 5.25
N LEU A 52 6.38 6.25 3.97
CA LEU A 52 5.81 7.17 2.98
C LEU A 52 4.30 6.97 2.88
N ALA A 53 3.84 5.72 2.85
CA ALA A 53 2.42 5.43 2.79
C ALA A 53 1.69 5.94 4.02
N LEU A 54 2.29 5.80 5.20
CA LEU A 54 1.68 6.31 6.43
C LEU A 54 1.55 7.83 6.41
N GLN A 55 2.56 8.53 5.88
CA GLN A 55 2.49 9.98 5.74
C GLN A 55 1.36 10.39 4.80
N ARG A 56 1.23 9.68 3.68
CA ARG A 56 0.17 9.99 2.72
C ARG A 56 -1.20 9.65 3.26
N ALA A 57 -1.29 8.58 4.06
CA ALA A 57 -2.55 8.19 4.67
C ALA A 57 -3.10 9.26 5.60
N LYS A 58 -2.23 10.02 6.25
CA LYS A 58 -2.67 11.10 7.13
C LYS A 58 -3.37 12.21 6.36
N GLU A 59 -3.12 12.34 5.07
CA GLU A 59 -3.73 13.34 4.22
C GLU A 59 -5.06 12.88 3.64
N VAL A 60 -5.37 11.60 3.77
CA VAL A 60 -6.63 11.05 3.29
C VAL A 60 -7.70 11.35 4.33
N LYS A 61 -8.69 12.12 3.93
CA LYS A 61 -9.79 12.48 4.83
C LYS A 61 -10.84 11.38 4.83
N PRO A 62 -11.32 11.00 6.01
CA PRO A 62 -12.37 9.98 6.10
C PRO A 62 -13.67 10.46 5.48
#